data_f482142461fbe5889c4a00a90e604c2a
#
_entry.id   f482142461fbe5889c4a00a90e604c2a
#
_cell.length_a   1.000
_cell.length_b   1.000
_cell.length_c   1.000
_cell.angle_alpha   90.00
_cell.angle_beta   90.00
_cell.angle_gamma   90.00
#
_symmetry.space_group_name_H-M   'P 1'
#
loop_
_entity.id
_entity.type
_entity.pdbx_description
1 polymer ?
#
loop_
_entity_poly.entity_id
_entity_poly.type
_entity_poly.pdbx_seq_one_letter_code
_entity_poly.pdbx_strand_id
1 'polypeptide(L)'
;MAVTTQSFRSALGGLALAASIGATAPAWAAGDILTGSITGSVSGLPIPRFVSLKSDRVNARSGPNKDQDVRWVYTHVGMPVEITAEFENWRRIRDWEGAEGWVYHSLLSGRRMAVVVPKTKDELVPLYESADLKSAVSARLQSGLLGTLRSCNGSWCQFSGKGFDGYVRQERLWGAYPNEKVE
;
A
#
# COMPACT_ATOMS: atom_id res chain seq x y z
N MET A 1 -16.09 -60.22 48.72
CA MET A 1 -15.12 -61.24 49.11
C MET A 1 -13.74 -60.74 48.91
N ALA A 2 -12.99 -60.74 50.05
CA ALA A 2 -11.55 -60.79 50.21
C ALA A 2 -10.72 -59.71 49.52
N VAL A 3 -10.27 -58.66 50.18
CA VAL A 3 -9.15 -58.52 51.15
C VAL A 3 -7.84 -59.18 50.64
N THR A 4 -6.83 -58.39 50.38
CA THR A 4 -5.50 -58.54 50.97
C THR A 4 -4.63 -57.29 50.79
N THR A 5 -4.30 -56.77 51.92
CA THR A 5 -3.22 -55.84 52.29
C THR A 5 -1.85 -56.48 52.04
N GLN A 6 -0.83 -55.72 51.65
CA GLN A 6 0.48 -55.78 52.32
C GLN A 6 1.37 -54.59 52.01
N SER A 7 1.91 -54.15 53.09
CA SER A 7 2.86 -53.04 53.35
C SER A 7 4.29 -53.35 53.00
N PHE A 8 5.11 -52.29 53.22
CA PHE A 8 6.55 -52.16 53.47
C PHE A 8 7.46 -51.99 52.24
N ARG A 9 8.35 -51.08 52.11
CA ARG A 9 9.28 -50.43 53.04
C ARG A 9 9.96 -49.26 52.41
N SER A 10 10.32 -48.30 53.21
CA SER A 10 11.25 -47.17 53.01
C SER A 10 12.60 -47.51 52.41
N ALA A 11 13.12 -46.64 51.58
CA ALA A 11 14.56 -46.37 51.52
C ALA A 11 14.80 -44.96 50.92
N LEU A 12 15.26 -44.16 51.73
CA LEU A 12 16.29 -43.10 51.67
C LEU A 12 16.91 -42.73 50.31
N GLY A 13 16.92 -41.42 50.07
CA GLY A 13 18.17 -40.75 49.74
C GLY A 13 18.40 -40.42 48.29
N GLY A 14 18.34 -39.17 47.98
CA GLY A 14 18.88 -38.64 46.73
C GLY A 14 18.40 -37.22 46.45
N LEU A 15 19.05 -36.25 47.13
CA LEU A 15 18.91 -34.83 46.75
C LEU A 15 19.57 -34.64 45.41
N ALA A 16 18.84 -34.65 44.29
CA ALA A 16 19.33 -34.21 43.00
C ALA A 16 18.95 -32.76 42.85
N LEU A 17 19.90 -31.84 43.00
CA LEU A 17 19.78 -30.47 42.52
C LEU A 17 19.67 -30.51 41.00
N ALA A 18 18.46 -30.36 40.49
CA ALA A 18 18.27 -30.06 39.09
C ALA A 18 18.55 -28.57 38.85
N ALA A 19 19.76 -28.26 38.37
CA ALA A 19 20.07 -26.96 37.81
C ALA A 19 19.25 -26.76 36.56
N SER A 20 18.17 -25.99 36.65
CA SER A 20 17.41 -25.51 35.49
C SER A 20 18.25 -24.49 34.74
N ILE A 21 18.92 -24.92 33.70
CA ILE A 21 19.53 -24.02 32.71
C ILE A 21 18.36 -23.36 31.97
N GLY A 22 18.01 -22.15 32.40
CA GLY A 22 17.09 -21.31 31.68
C GLY A 22 17.69 -20.94 30.32
N ALA A 23 17.27 -21.61 29.26
CA ALA A 23 17.53 -21.20 27.90
C ALA A 23 16.72 -19.92 27.64
N THR A 24 17.35 -18.77 27.80
CA THR A 24 16.85 -17.51 27.30
C THR A 24 16.94 -17.57 25.76
N ALA A 25 15.82 -17.92 25.12
CA ALA A 25 15.71 -17.73 23.67
C ALA A 25 15.91 -16.23 23.37
N PRO A 26 16.80 -15.87 22.42
CA PRO A 26 16.87 -14.49 21.99
C PRO A 26 15.50 -14.11 21.43
N ALA A 27 14.85 -13.11 22.02
CA ALA A 27 13.73 -12.44 21.41
C ALA A 27 14.26 -11.84 20.10
N TRP A 28 13.93 -12.47 19.01
CA TRP A 28 14.10 -11.86 17.70
C TRP A 28 13.17 -10.65 17.74
N ALA A 29 13.76 -9.49 17.92
CA ALA A 29 13.07 -8.25 17.70
C ALA A 29 12.46 -8.35 16.30
N ALA A 30 11.13 -8.39 16.24
CA ALA A 30 10.43 -8.15 15.00
C ALA A 30 10.89 -6.75 14.58
N GLY A 31 11.90 -6.72 13.71
CA GLY A 31 12.36 -5.48 13.13
C GLY A 31 11.14 -4.90 12.43
N ASP A 32 10.68 -3.75 12.88
CA ASP A 32 9.82 -2.91 12.11
C ASP A 32 10.44 -2.86 10.72
N ILE A 33 9.74 -3.47 9.76
CA ILE A 33 10.03 -3.27 8.35
C ILE A 33 9.62 -1.80 8.13
N LEU A 34 10.54 -0.90 8.48
CA LEU A 34 10.52 0.45 7.98
C LEU A 34 10.49 0.30 6.48
N THR A 35 9.34 0.52 5.89
CA THR A 35 9.21 0.72 4.44
C THR A 35 9.94 2.04 4.16
N GLY A 36 11.28 1.96 4.23
CA GLY A 36 12.15 3.10 4.06
C GLY A 36 11.99 3.58 2.63
N SER A 37 11.35 4.73 2.44
CA SER A 37 11.44 5.41 1.18
C SER A 37 12.92 5.76 0.97
N ILE A 38 13.51 5.26 -0.10
CA ILE A 38 14.85 5.66 -0.52
C ILE A 38 14.74 6.92 -1.34
N THR A 39 15.75 7.77 -1.26
CA THR A 39 15.81 8.96 -2.12
C THR A 39 16.23 8.54 -3.53
N GLY A 40 15.46 8.93 -4.52
CA GLY A 40 15.76 8.67 -5.93
C GLY A 40 17.06 9.37 -6.34
N SER A 41 17.96 8.61 -6.94
CA SER A 41 19.31 9.06 -7.30
C SER A 41 19.34 10.19 -8.34
N VAL A 42 18.26 10.34 -9.11
CA VAL A 42 18.18 11.33 -10.20
C VAL A 42 17.35 12.54 -9.80
N SER A 43 16.19 12.33 -9.21
CA SER A 43 15.25 13.41 -8.88
C SER A 43 15.45 14.02 -7.50
N GLY A 44 16.14 13.31 -6.59
CA GLY A 44 16.21 13.67 -5.17
C GLY A 44 14.90 13.50 -4.41
N LEU A 45 13.86 12.95 -5.05
CA LEU A 45 12.54 12.74 -4.45
C LEU A 45 12.41 11.32 -3.88
N PRO A 46 11.52 11.10 -2.90
CA PRO A 46 11.27 9.78 -2.34
C PRO A 46 10.87 8.75 -3.40
N ILE A 47 11.31 7.51 -3.23
CA ILE A 47 10.88 6.32 -3.95
C ILE A 47 10.47 5.28 -2.90
N PRO A 48 9.29 4.65 -3.00
CA PRO A 48 8.26 4.90 -4.03
C PRO A 48 7.51 6.23 -3.82
N ARG A 49 6.85 6.73 -4.87
CA ARG A 49 5.96 7.89 -4.80
C ARG A 49 4.89 7.87 -5.87
N PHE A 50 3.73 8.44 -5.58
CA PHE A 50 2.65 8.60 -6.54
C PHE A 50 2.84 9.86 -7.39
N VAL A 51 2.56 9.70 -8.68
CA VAL A 51 2.47 10.75 -9.71
C VAL A 51 1.29 10.43 -10.63
N SER A 52 1.01 11.29 -11.60
CA SER A 52 -0.04 11.02 -12.60
C SER A 52 0.50 11.16 -14.02
N LEU A 53 -0.16 10.48 -14.95
CA LEU A 53 0.15 10.59 -16.37
C LEU A 53 -0.31 11.96 -16.90
N LYS A 54 0.55 12.61 -17.68
CA LYS A 54 0.33 13.96 -18.19
C LYS A 54 -0.37 13.99 -19.57
N SER A 55 -0.29 12.88 -20.30
CA SER A 55 -0.82 12.73 -21.64
C SER A 55 -1.83 11.60 -21.74
N ASP A 56 -2.68 11.66 -22.73
CA ASP A 56 -3.63 10.63 -23.14
C ASP A 56 -2.98 9.50 -23.97
N ARG A 57 -1.68 9.59 -24.24
CA ARG A 57 -0.92 8.53 -24.86
C ARG A 57 0.48 8.45 -24.25
N VAL A 58 0.68 7.46 -23.39
CA VAL A 58 1.94 7.22 -22.70
C VAL A 58 2.40 5.79 -22.93
N ASN A 59 3.51 5.63 -23.63
CA ASN A 59 4.12 4.32 -23.85
C ASN A 59 4.95 3.92 -22.63
N ALA A 60 4.60 2.80 -22.01
CA ALA A 60 5.40 2.13 -21.00
C ALA A 60 6.21 1.01 -21.65
N ARG A 61 7.53 1.05 -21.48
CA ARG A 61 8.48 0.17 -22.17
C ARG A 61 9.05 -0.89 -21.24
N SER A 62 9.64 -1.93 -21.81
CA SER A 62 10.30 -3.01 -21.07
C SER A 62 11.59 -2.58 -20.36
N GLY A 63 12.21 -1.50 -20.79
CA GLY A 63 13.44 -0.94 -20.20
C GLY A 63 13.57 0.56 -20.38
N PRO A 64 14.56 1.18 -19.71
CA PRO A 64 14.76 2.62 -19.66
C PRO A 64 15.48 3.17 -20.93
N ASN A 65 14.97 2.83 -22.10
CA ASN A 65 15.50 3.25 -23.38
C ASN A 65 14.38 3.35 -24.43
N LYS A 66 14.53 4.21 -25.43
CA LYS A 66 13.60 4.36 -26.55
C LYS A 66 13.54 3.14 -27.48
N ASP A 67 14.61 2.36 -27.52
CA ASP A 67 14.72 1.16 -28.36
C ASP A 67 14.07 -0.08 -27.75
N GLN A 68 13.66 0.03 -26.50
CA GLN A 68 12.96 -1.04 -25.80
C GLN A 68 11.50 -1.16 -26.27
N ASP A 69 11.00 -2.40 -26.29
CA ASP A 69 9.61 -2.69 -26.68
C ASP A 69 8.60 -1.97 -25.82
N VAL A 70 7.53 -1.50 -26.46
CA VAL A 70 6.37 -0.94 -25.76
C VAL A 70 5.53 -2.09 -25.24
N ARG A 71 5.44 -2.20 -23.90
CA ARG A 71 4.62 -3.20 -23.22
C ARG A 71 3.15 -2.78 -23.10
N TRP A 72 2.94 -1.51 -22.78
CA TRP A 72 1.63 -0.93 -22.53
C TRP A 72 1.50 0.45 -23.16
N VAL A 73 0.29 0.81 -23.53
CA VAL A 73 -0.04 2.18 -23.92
C VAL A 73 -1.17 2.66 -23.02
N TYR A 74 -0.86 3.59 -22.14
CA TYR A 74 -1.87 4.24 -21.30
C TYR A 74 -2.58 5.33 -22.10
N THR A 75 -3.90 5.39 -21.97
CA THR A 75 -4.76 6.28 -22.77
C THR A 75 -5.57 7.27 -21.95
N HIS A 76 -5.32 7.35 -20.63
CA HIS A 76 -6.07 8.24 -19.75
C HIS A 76 -5.16 9.27 -19.07
N VAL A 77 -5.39 10.55 -19.38
CA VAL A 77 -4.75 11.67 -18.67
C VAL A 77 -5.11 11.63 -17.19
N GLY A 78 -4.13 11.90 -16.34
CA GLY A 78 -4.33 11.94 -14.89
C GLY A 78 -4.34 10.59 -14.21
N MET A 79 -4.17 9.47 -14.94
CA MET A 79 -4.09 8.16 -14.32
C MET A 79 -2.95 8.13 -13.29
N PRO A 80 -3.23 7.76 -12.01
CA PRO A 80 -2.21 7.66 -10.99
C PRO A 80 -1.32 6.45 -11.26
N VAL A 81 -0.02 6.64 -11.08
CA VAL A 81 0.98 5.59 -11.15
C VAL A 81 2.01 5.80 -10.04
N GLU A 82 2.58 4.72 -9.58
CA GLU A 82 3.63 4.76 -8.56
C GLU A 82 4.99 4.65 -9.23
N ILE A 83 5.90 5.59 -8.97
CA ILE A 83 7.31 5.48 -9.39
C ILE A 83 8.01 4.54 -8.42
N THR A 84 8.56 3.44 -8.93
CA THR A 84 9.26 2.41 -8.15
C THR A 84 10.77 2.45 -8.36
N ALA A 85 11.26 3.05 -9.45
CA ALA A 85 12.69 3.23 -9.71
C ALA A 85 12.95 4.40 -10.67
N GLU A 86 14.17 4.89 -10.68
CA GLU A 86 14.66 5.94 -11.59
C GLU A 86 15.93 5.49 -12.29
N PHE A 87 16.04 5.82 -13.55
CA PHE A 87 17.25 5.66 -14.34
C PHE A 87 17.33 6.82 -15.35
N GLU A 88 18.27 7.70 -15.21
CA GLU A 88 18.41 8.91 -16.06
C GLU A 88 17.06 9.67 -16.22
N ASN A 89 16.58 9.82 -17.46
CA ASN A 89 15.30 10.45 -17.77
C ASN A 89 14.11 9.50 -17.70
N TRP A 90 14.29 8.27 -17.26
CA TRP A 90 13.25 7.24 -17.20
C TRP A 90 12.80 6.96 -15.77
N ARG A 91 11.52 6.62 -15.64
CA ARG A 91 10.90 6.24 -14.38
C ARG A 91 10.23 4.89 -14.57
N ARG A 92 10.57 3.91 -13.74
CA ARG A 92 9.78 2.68 -13.67
C ARG A 92 8.53 2.98 -12.90
N ILE A 93 7.40 2.71 -13.51
CA ILE A 93 6.10 2.94 -12.92
C ILE A 93 5.36 1.63 -12.70
N ARG A 94 4.44 1.64 -11.75
CA ARG A 94 3.46 0.58 -11.48
C ARG A 94 2.08 1.21 -11.42
N ASP A 95 1.10 0.58 -12.05
CA ASP A 95 -0.31 1.00 -11.96
C ASP A 95 -1.08 0.23 -10.87
N TRP A 96 -2.36 0.55 -10.73
CA TRP A 96 -3.24 -0.04 -9.71
C TRP A 96 -3.59 -1.52 -9.98
N GLU A 97 -3.38 -2.01 -11.18
CA GLU A 97 -3.53 -3.42 -11.57
C GLU A 97 -2.22 -4.21 -11.42
N GLY A 98 -1.14 -3.51 -11.08
CA GLY A 98 0.18 -4.09 -10.89
C GLY A 98 1.03 -4.18 -12.17
N ALA A 99 0.56 -3.61 -13.29
CA ALA A 99 1.35 -3.57 -14.51
C ALA A 99 2.52 -2.57 -14.36
N GLU A 100 3.71 -2.98 -14.82
CA GLU A 100 4.93 -2.20 -14.68
C GLU A 100 5.57 -1.90 -16.03
N GLY A 101 6.24 -0.75 -16.11
CA GLY A 101 7.01 -0.37 -17.29
C GLY A 101 7.79 0.91 -17.10
N TRP A 102 8.65 1.24 -18.04
CA TRP A 102 9.47 2.44 -18.03
C TRP A 102 8.83 3.54 -18.88
N VAL A 103 8.70 4.70 -18.28
CA VAL A 103 8.08 5.89 -18.90
C VAL A 103 9.05 7.06 -18.82
N TYR A 104 9.09 7.88 -19.85
CA TYR A 104 9.92 9.08 -19.86
C TYR A 104 9.38 10.13 -18.89
N HIS A 105 10.24 10.73 -18.06
CA HIS A 105 9.84 11.56 -16.92
C HIS A 105 8.93 12.76 -17.29
N SER A 106 9.12 13.35 -18.49
CA SER A 106 8.32 14.50 -18.93
C SER A 106 6.84 14.18 -19.20
N LEU A 107 6.50 12.87 -19.30
CA LEU A 107 5.13 12.38 -19.45
C LEU A 107 4.42 12.22 -18.10
N LEU A 108 5.11 12.51 -17.00
CA LEU A 108 4.61 12.42 -15.64
C LEU A 108 4.36 13.81 -15.04
N SER A 109 3.38 13.89 -14.16
CA SER A 109 2.99 15.09 -13.43
C SER A 109 2.92 14.82 -11.94
N GLY A 110 3.38 15.77 -11.12
CA GLY A 110 3.25 15.73 -9.66
C GLY A 110 1.81 15.92 -9.15
N ARG A 111 0.82 16.13 -10.06
CA ARG A 111 -0.59 16.25 -9.64
C ARG A 111 -1.03 14.99 -8.93
N ARG A 112 -1.60 15.14 -7.76
CA ARG A 112 -2.13 14.02 -6.97
C ARG A 112 -3.51 13.61 -7.51
N MET A 113 -3.54 12.46 -8.11
CA MET A 113 -4.74 11.82 -8.63
C MET A 113 -4.92 10.48 -7.93
N ALA A 114 -6.13 9.97 -7.91
CA ALA A 114 -6.41 8.64 -7.41
C ALA A 114 -7.45 7.92 -8.24
N VAL A 115 -7.44 6.59 -8.14
CA VAL A 115 -8.44 5.68 -8.69
C VAL A 115 -9.15 5.00 -7.54
N VAL A 116 -10.47 4.86 -7.66
CA VAL A 116 -11.29 4.12 -6.71
C VAL A 116 -11.02 2.62 -6.84
N VAL A 117 -10.60 2.01 -5.72
CA VAL A 117 -10.35 0.56 -5.63
C VAL A 117 -11.25 -0.04 -4.55
N PRO A 118 -12.32 -0.74 -4.91
CA PRO A 118 -13.20 -1.40 -3.95
C PRO A 118 -12.54 -2.65 -3.35
N LYS A 119 -13.06 -3.15 -2.23
CA LYS A 119 -12.59 -4.42 -1.64
C LYS A 119 -13.09 -5.63 -2.41
N THR A 120 -14.25 -5.53 -3.01
CA THR A 120 -14.85 -6.58 -3.84
C THR A 120 -15.23 -6.03 -5.20
N LYS A 121 -15.25 -6.87 -6.22
CA LYS A 121 -15.39 -6.48 -7.63
C LYS A 121 -16.60 -5.58 -7.93
N ASP A 122 -17.74 -5.84 -7.29
CA ASP A 122 -19.01 -5.15 -7.57
C ASP A 122 -19.39 -4.13 -6.49
N GLU A 123 -18.48 -3.86 -5.54
CA GLU A 123 -18.74 -2.92 -4.47
C GLU A 123 -18.71 -1.47 -4.99
N LEU A 124 -19.75 -0.72 -4.67
CA LEU A 124 -19.78 0.72 -4.86
C LEU A 124 -19.21 1.41 -3.61
N VAL A 125 -18.17 2.20 -3.79
CA VAL A 125 -17.50 2.91 -2.69
C VAL A 125 -18.28 4.18 -2.34
N PRO A 126 -18.76 4.36 -1.09
CA PRO A 126 -19.50 5.54 -0.72
C PRO A 126 -18.59 6.79 -0.68
N LEU A 127 -19.10 7.88 -1.24
CA LEU A 127 -18.57 9.23 -1.11
C LEU A 127 -19.43 9.99 -0.11
N TYR A 128 -18.82 10.55 0.92
CA TYR A 128 -19.50 11.21 2.03
C TYR A 128 -19.39 12.74 1.89
N GLU A 129 -20.35 13.47 2.47
CA GLU A 129 -20.31 14.94 2.51
C GLU A 129 -19.24 15.48 3.46
N SER A 130 -18.88 14.70 4.47
CA SER A 130 -17.78 15.02 5.40
C SER A 130 -16.96 13.78 5.76
N ALA A 131 -15.79 13.96 6.38
CA ALA A 131 -14.89 12.89 6.79
C ALA A 131 -15.41 12.11 8.03
N ASP A 132 -16.64 11.65 7.98
CA ASP A 132 -17.33 10.91 9.04
C ASP A 132 -18.24 9.84 8.42
N LEU A 133 -18.20 8.62 8.97
CA LEU A 133 -19.06 7.50 8.55
C LEU A 133 -20.56 7.75 8.82
N LYS A 134 -20.89 8.67 9.73
CA LYS A 134 -22.27 9.08 10.04
C LYS A 134 -22.78 10.17 9.10
N SER A 135 -21.92 10.76 8.29
CA SER A 135 -22.29 11.78 7.32
C SER A 135 -23.14 11.20 6.19
N ALA A 136 -23.94 12.02 5.56
CA ALA A 136 -24.72 11.64 4.40
C ALA A 136 -23.81 11.16 3.25
N VAL A 137 -24.27 10.16 2.50
CA VAL A 137 -23.60 9.66 1.29
C VAL A 137 -24.11 10.48 0.12
N SER A 138 -23.24 11.32 -0.46
CA SER A 138 -23.55 12.16 -1.61
C SER A 138 -23.52 11.40 -2.94
N ALA A 139 -22.69 10.38 -3.04
CA ALA A 139 -22.56 9.53 -4.24
C ALA A 139 -22.04 8.13 -3.90
N ARG A 140 -22.17 7.22 -4.86
CA ARG A 140 -21.56 5.89 -4.82
C ARG A 140 -20.65 5.74 -6.03
N LEU A 141 -19.36 5.50 -5.77
CA LEU A 141 -18.30 5.50 -6.77
C LEU A 141 -18.03 4.08 -7.28
N GLN A 142 -17.90 3.93 -8.58
CA GLN A 142 -17.54 2.68 -9.22
C GLN A 142 -16.02 2.44 -9.16
N SER A 143 -15.61 1.17 -9.26
CA SER A 143 -14.21 0.78 -9.44
C SER A 143 -13.62 1.45 -10.68
N GLY A 144 -12.35 1.87 -10.58
CA GLY A 144 -11.66 2.51 -11.70
C GLY A 144 -12.00 4.00 -11.92
N LEU A 145 -12.94 4.56 -11.12
CA LEU A 145 -13.25 5.99 -11.24
C LEU A 145 -12.04 6.84 -10.85
N LEU A 146 -11.63 7.70 -11.79
CA LEU A 146 -10.50 8.61 -11.64
C LEU A 146 -10.95 9.95 -11.07
N GLY A 147 -10.20 10.48 -10.12
CA GLY A 147 -10.42 11.80 -9.54
C GLY A 147 -9.17 12.46 -8.99
N THR A 148 -9.31 13.72 -8.63
CA THR A 148 -8.26 14.52 -7.99
C THR A 148 -8.26 14.28 -6.50
N LEU A 149 -7.11 13.97 -5.93
CA LEU A 149 -6.84 14.00 -4.49
C LEU A 149 -6.53 15.44 -4.09
N ARG A 150 -7.42 16.06 -3.33
CA ARG A 150 -7.20 17.42 -2.83
C ARG A 150 -6.41 17.43 -1.53
N SER A 151 -6.84 16.61 -0.59
CA SER A 151 -6.17 16.45 0.70
C SER A 151 -6.46 15.07 1.29
N CYS A 152 -5.56 14.57 2.14
CA CYS A 152 -5.76 13.35 2.94
C CYS A 152 -5.26 13.59 4.36
N ASN A 153 -5.99 13.05 5.36
CA ASN A 153 -5.62 13.18 6.78
C ASN A 153 -5.05 11.89 7.38
N GLY A 154 -4.79 10.87 6.54
CA GLY A 154 -4.32 9.54 6.95
C GLY A 154 -5.44 8.49 7.03
N SER A 155 -6.71 8.91 7.09
CA SER A 155 -7.87 8.00 7.11
C SER A 155 -8.91 8.34 6.05
N TRP A 156 -9.06 9.60 5.77
CA TRP A 156 -10.00 10.16 4.80
C TRP A 156 -9.28 11.02 3.79
N CYS A 157 -9.75 11.00 2.55
CA CYS A 157 -9.30 11.91 1.50
C CYS A 157 -10.47 12.71 0.95
N GLN A 158 -10.25 13.99 0.71
CA GLN A 158 -11.14 14.79 -0.14
C GLN A 158 -10.85 14.42 -1.58
N PHE A 159 -11.85 13.88 -2.26
CA PHE A 159 -11.76 13.32 -3.60
C PHE A 159 -12.80 13.94 -4.50
N SER A 160 -12.36 14.48 -5.63
CA SER A 160 -13.23 15.23 -6.52
C SER A 160 -12.96 14.92 -7.99
N GLY A 161 -14.01 15.04 -8.79
CA GLY A 161 -13.94 14.85 -10.24
C GLY A 161 -15.13 15.47 -10.95
N LYS A 162 -15.37 15.07 -12.20
CA LYS A 162 -16.49 15.59 -12.96
C LYS A 162 -17.82 15.09 -12.36
N GLY A 163 -18.54 16.01 -11.71
CA GLY A 163 -19.87 15.73 -11.14
C GLY A 163 -19.86 15.14 -9.74
N PHE A 164 -18.73 15.08 -9.05
CA PHE A 164 -18.66 14.67 -7.67
C PHE A 164 -17.58 15.43 -6.88
N ASP A 165 -17.82 15.68 -5.62
CA ASP A 165 -16.88 16.20 -4.62
C ASP A 165 -17.32 15.72 -3.25
N GLY A 166 -16.38 15.22 -2.43
CA GLY A 166 -16.68 14.74 -1.09
C GLY A 166 -15.51 13.97 -0.49
N TYR A 167 -15.81 13.19 0.54
CA TYR A 167 -14.82 12.46 1.32
C TYR A 167 -14.98 10.96 1.13
N VAL A 168 -13.86 10.29 0.95
CA VAL A 168 -13.78 8.83 0.79
C VAL A 168 -12.71 8.27 1.72
N ARG A 169 -12.90 7.05 2.18
CA ARG A 169 -11.88 6.34 2.97
C ARG A 169 -10.62 6.15 2.14
N GLN A 170 -9.46 6.57 2.69
CA GLN A 170 -8.17 6.52 2.00
C GLN A 170 -7.81 5.11 1.52
N GLU A 171 -8.17 4.08 2.29
CA GLU A 171 -7.98 2.67 1.95
C GLU A 171 -8.76 2.19 0.70
N ARG A 172 -9.64 3.04 0.15
CA ARG A 172 -10.43 2.80 -1.05
C ARG A 172 -9.89 3.50 -2.27
N LEU A 173 -8.70 4.08 -2.15
CA LEU A 173 -8.05 4.85 -3.21
C LEU A 173 -6.65 4.30 -3.49
N TRP A 174 -6.34 4.08 -4.75
CA TRP A 174 -4.98 3.99 -5.24
C TRP A 174 -4.52 5.39 -5.68
N GLY A 175 -3.42 5.86 -5.14
CA GLY A 175 -2.91 7.23 -5.36
C GLY A 175 -2.49 7.92 -4.05
N ALA A 176 -2.75 7.27 -2.91
CA ALA A 176 -2.25 7.66 -1.60
C ALA A 176 -1.80 6.42 -0.82
N TYR A 177 -0.71 6.54 -0.07
CA TYR A 177 -0.24 5.48 0.83
C TYR A 177 -1.12 5.39 2.09
N PRO A 178 -1.18 4.22 2.73
CA PRO A 178 -1.82 4.11 4.04
C PRO A 178 -1.26 5.16 5.02
N ASN A 179 -2.16 5.86 5.71
CA ASN A 179 -1.83 6.93 6.67
C ASN A 179 -1.08 8.15 6.09
N GLU A 180 -0.92 8.26 4.79
CA GLU A 180 -0.32 9.43 4.15
C GLU A 180 -1.19 10.67 4.37
N LYS A 181 -0.54 11.79 4.71
CA LYS A 181 -1.18 13.11 4.71
C LYS A 181 -0.81 13.83 3.41
N VAL A 182 -1.83 14.36 2.74
CA VAL A 182 -1.69 15.12 1.50
C VAL A 182 -2.34 16.48 1.74
N GLU A 183 -1.61 17.55 1.48
CA GLU A 183 -2.06 18.95 1.58
C GLU A 183 -2.22 19.56 0.18
#